data_69f2202b31a65705d4c3c47948cb4ea1
#
_entry.id   69f2202b31a65705d4c3c47948cb4ea1
#
_cell.length_a   1.000
_cell.length_b   1.000
_cell.length_c   1.000
_cell.angle_alpha   90.00
_cell.angle_beta   90.00
_cell.angle_gamma   90.00
#
_symmetry.space_group_name_H-M   'P 1'
#
loop_
_entity.id
_entity.type
_entity.pdbx_description
1 polymer ?
#
loop_
_entity_poly.entity_id
_entity_poly.type
_entity_poly.pdbx_seq_one_letter_code
_entity_poly.pdbx_strand_id
1 'polypeptide(L)'
;LRRSLHGEKLAIGVDRVDYSKGLINRIKAFDQMLTLHPSLSRTVSLLQIATLSRGGIEAYGHLQDQLAKLVSDVNGRHGEVDWMPIRYLNKGFSQTVLAGLYRTAQVGVVTPLHDGMNLVAKEYVAAQNPADPGVLVLSKFAGAANELDAALLVNPNDIDGMARAIATALSMPLVERRMRWDAMMKSLRVGTIQQWFSDFVEALEDAHAARDGKPIIAAADDTPVWPLQASAAGAAASWRVH
;
A
#
# COMPACT_ATOMS: atom_id res chain seq x y z
N LEU A 1 19.35 -4.84 -11.20
CA LEU A 1 18.55 -3.62 -11.16
C LEU A 1 19.41 -2.35 -11.12
N ARG A 2 20.33 -2.16 -10.15
CA ARG A 2 21.17 -0.94 -10.08
C ARG A 2 21.89 -0.61 -11.40
N ARG A 3 22.40 -1.64 -12.12
CA ARG A 3 23.04 -1.43 -13.44
C ARG A 3 22.06 -0.94 -14.51
N SER A 4 20.78 -1.34 -14.45
CA SER A 4 19.76 -0.94 -15.42
C SER A 4 19.09 0.39 -15.08
N LEU A 5 19.40 0.99 -13.95
CA LEU A 5 18.91 2.31 -13.55
C LEU A 5 19.83 3.45 -14.02
N HIS A 6 21.04 3.14 -14.55
CA HIS A 6 21.97 4.14 -15.08
C HIS A 6 22.14 5.41 -14.22
N GLY A 7 22.04 5.28 -12.88
CA GLY A 7 22.09 6.40 -11.94
C GLY A 7 20.73 7.02 -11.58
N GLU A 8 19.64 6.57 -12.19
CA GLU A 8 18.29 7.02 -11.84
C GLU A 8 17.91 6.60 -10.41
N LYS A 9 17.10 7.43 -9.78
CA LYS A 9 16.41 7.09 -8.53
C LYS A 9 15.26 6.13 -8.80
N LEU A 10 14.94 5.30 -7.83
CA LEU A 10 13.84 4.36 -7.93
C LEU A 10 12.79 4.68 -6.87
N ALA A 11 11.55 4.89 -7.29
CA ALA A 11 10.37 4.77 -6.45
C ALA A 11 9.81 3.35 -6.59
N ILE A 12 9.27 2.75 -5.53
CA ILE A 12 8.71 1.40 -5.55
C ILE A 12 7.34 1.34 -4.89
N GLY A 13 6.40 0.66 -5.55
CA GLY A 13 5.13 0.24 -5.00
C GLY A 13 4.97 -1.27 -5.18
N VAL A 14 4.58 -1.97 -4.13
CA VAL A 14 4.36 -3.43 -4.15
C VAL A 14 3.03 -3.74 -3.51
N ASP A 15 2.11 -4.33 -4.26
CA ASP A 15 0.78 -4.69 -3.77
C ASP A 15 0.23 -5.90 -4.54
N ARG A 16 -0.94 -6.35 -4.13
CA ARG A 16 -1.81 -7.16 -4.99
C ARG A 16 -2.70 -6.22 -5.82
N VAL A 17 -3.17 -6.68 -6.97
CA VAL A 17 -4.22 -5.98 -7.72
C VAL A 17 -5.50 -6.05 -6.89
N ASP A 18 -5.83 -4.94 -6.22
CA ASP A 18 -6.98 -4.81 -5.33
C ASP A 18 -7.41 -3.33 -5.29
N TYR A 19 -8.72 -3.08 -5.29
CA TYR A 19 -9.29 -1.72 -5.26
C TYR A 19 -8.82 -0.93 -4.04
N SER A 20 -8.68 -1.61 -2.89
CA SER A 20 -8.26 -0.97 -1.64
C SER A 20 -6.81 -0.46 -1.67
N LYS A 21 -5.98 -0.93 -2.60
CA LYS A 21 -4.54 -0.61 -2.64
C LYS A 21 -4.20 0.72 -3.31
N GLY A 22 -5.19 1.41 -3.91
CA GLY A 22 -5.00 2.74 -4.47
C GLY A 22 -4.03 2.81 -5.66
N LEU A 23 -3.89 1.70 -6.41
CA LEU A 23 -2.92 1.57 -7.51
C LEU A 23 -3.11 2.65 -8.58
N ILE A 24 -4.35 2.89 -9.00
CA ILE A 24 -4.68 3.91 -10.02
C ILE A 24 -4.27 5.30 -9.54
N ASN A 25 -4.59 5.65 -8.29
CA ASN A 25 -4.26 6.96 -7.72
C ASN A 25 -2.74 7.13 -7.58
N ARG A 26 -2.01 6.07 -7.24
CA ARG A 26 -0.55 6.08 -7.18
C ARG A 26 0.09 6.39 -8.53
N ILE A 27 -0.38 5.72 -9.60
CA ILE A 27 0.11 5.99 -10.96
C ILE A 27 -0.21 7.42 -11.39
N LYS A 28 -1.45 7.90 -11.13
CA LYS A 28 -1.82 9.30 -11.40
C LYS A 28 -0.97 10.30 -10.62
N ALA A 29 -0.64 10.01 -9.37
CA ALA A 29 0.22 10.88 -8.57
C ALA A 29 1.66 10.94 -9.09
N PHE A 30 2.18 9.81 -9.58
CA PHE A 30 3.50 9.78 -10.21
C PHE A 30 3.52 10.54 -11.54
N ASP A 31 2.49 10.38 -12.37
CA ASP A 31 2.26 11.16 -13.60
C ASP A 31 2.20 12.67 -13.32
N GLN A 32 1.39 13.06 -12.32
CA GLN A 32 1.25 14.43 -11.87
C GLN A 32 2.57 15.01 -11.34
N MET A 33 3.35 14.21 -10.61
CA MET A 33 4.67 14.61 -10.15
C MET A 33 5.61 14.95 -11.32
N LEU A 34 5.66 14.11 -12.35
CA LEU A 34 6.49 14.37 -13.54
C LEU A 34 6.02 15.62 -14.29
N THR A 35 4.71 15.85 -14.34
CA THR A 35 4.13 17.05 -14.98
C THR A 35 4.47 18.31 -14.20
N LEU A 36 4.36 18.30 -12.85
CA LEU A 36 4.64 19.45 -12.00
C LEU A 36 6.15 19.72 -11.82
N HIS A 37 6.97 18.69 -11.97
CA HIS A 37 8.42 18.74 -11.79
C HIS A 37 9.18 18.14 -12.99
N PRO A 38 9.19 18.81 -14.17
CA PRO A 38 9.84 18.29 -15.37
C PRO A 38 11.34 17.95 -15.18
N SER A 39 12.00 18.60 -14.23
CA SER A 39 13.40 18.30 -13.87
C SER A 39 13.61 16.90 -13.27
N LEU A 40 12.55 16.24 -12.82
CA LEU A 40 12.59 14.85 -12.35
C LEU A 40 12.46 13.85 -13.48
N SER A 41 12.03 14.25 -14.67
CA SER A 41 12.05 13.39 -15.87
C SER A 41 13.46 12.87 -16.11
N ARG A 42 13.59 11.61 -16.50
CA ARG A 42 14.87 10.89 -16.73
C ARG A 42 15.74 10.70 -15.46
N THR A 43 15.32 11.20 -14.30
CA THR A 43 16.08 11.06 -13.04
C THR A 43 15.45 10.05 -12.07
N VAL A 44 14.20 9.64 -12.32
CA VAL A 44 13.48 8.70 -11.48
C VAL A 44 12.57 7.80 -12.29
N SER A 45 12.47 6.53 -11.90
CA SER A 45 11.46 5.60 -12.41
C SER A 45 10.64 5.01 -11.26
N LEU A 46 9.36 4.72 -11.51
CA LEU A 46 8.50 3.98 -10.59
C LEU A 46 8.51 2.49 -10.97
N LEU A 47 8.94 1.62 -10.07
CA LEU A 47 8.71 0.18 -10.17
C LEU A 47 7.41 -0.17 -9.44
N GLN A 48 6.36 -0.46 -10.21
CA GLN A 48 5.10 -0.96 -9.66
C GLN A 48 5.02 -2.47 -9.84
N ILE A 49 5.02 -3.20 -8.73
CA ILE A 49 4.75 -4.64 -8.70
C ILE A 49 3.33 -4.82 -8.21
N ALA A 50 2.46 -5.45 -9.02
CA ALA A 50 1.09 -5.71 -8.63
C ALA A 50 0.66 -7.11 -9.11
N THR A 51 0.66 -8.06 -8.18
CA THR A 51 0.27 -9.45 -8.47
C THR A 51 -1.25 -9.61 -8.47
N LEU A 52 -1.77 -10.52 -9.29
CA LEU A 52 -3.19 -10.87 -9.23
C LEU A 52 -3.55 -11.44 -7.86
N SER A 53 -4.58 -10.87 -7.23
CA SER A 53 -4.97 -11.20 -5.87
C SER A 53 -5.74 -12.53 -5.76
N ARG A 54 -6.65 -12.78 -6.68
CA ARG A 54 -7.51 -13.97 -6.69
C ARG A 54 -7.89 -14.25 -8.14
N GLY A 55 -7.32 -15.29 -8.73
CA GLY A 55 -7.72 -15.75 -10.06
C GLY A 55 -9.22 -16.10 -10.08
N GLY A 56 -9.97 -15.52 -11.02
CA GLY A 56 -11.36 -15.84 -11.26
C GLY A 56 -12.40 -14.78 -10.86
N ILE A 57 -12.01 -13.64 -10.29
CA ILE A 57 -12.94 -12.52 -10.06
C ILE A 57 -12.76 -11.50 -11.19
N GLU A 58 -13.75 -11.39 -12.07
CA GLU A 58 -13.78 -10.51 -13.25
C GLU A 58 -13.43 -9.04 -12.92
N ALA A 59 -13.92 -8.56 -11.78
CA ALA A 59 -13.66 -7.21 -11.30
C ALA A 59 -12.16 -6.89 -11.14
N TYR A 60 -11.33 -7.84 -10.69
CA TYR A 60 -9.88 -7.64 -10.58
C TYR A 60 -9.18 -7.67 -11.95
N GLY A 61 -9.73 -8.40 -12.91
CA GLY A 61 -9.29 -8.35 -14.31
C GLY A 61 -9.47 -6.95 -14.90
N HIS A 62 -10.65 -6.35 -14.75
CA HIS A 62 -10.90 -4.98 -15.18
C HIS A 62 -9.97 -3.96 -14.54
N LEU A 63 -9.69 -4.08 -13.23
CA LEU A 63 -8.75 -3.20 -12.55
C LEU A 63 -7.33 -3.35 -13.11
N GLN A 64 -6.92 -4.58 -13.42
CA GLN A 64 -5.61 -4.85 -14.03
C GLN A 64 -5.50 -4.21 -15.41
N ASP A 65 -6.55 -4.34 -16.25
CA ASP A 65 -6.57 -3.74 -17.58
C ASP A 65 -6.54 -2.21 -17.52
N GLN A 66 -7.31 -1.61 -16.60
CA GLN A 66 -7.28 -0.18 -16.35
C GLN A 66 -5.88 0.30 -15.91
N LEU A 67 -5.23 -0.47 -15.02
CA LEU A 67 -3.88 -0.16 -14.55
C LEU A 67 -2.87 -0.26 -15.69
N ALA A 68 -2.90 -1.32 -16.48
CA ALA A 68 -2.01 -1.53 -17.62
C ALA A 68 -2.17 -0.43 -18.68
N LYS A 69 -3.42 -0.05 -18.98
CA LYS A 69 -3.72 1.06 -19.89
C LYS A 69 -3.17 2.38 -19.35
N LEU A 70 -3.43 2.71 -18.09
CA LEU A 70 -2.94 3.95 -17.48
C LEU A 70 -1.41 4.03 -17.49
N VAL A 71 -0.74 2.93 -17.16
CA VAL A 71 0.73 2.84 -17.24
C VAL A 71 1.23 3.08 -18.67
N SER A 72 0.58 2.47 -19.67
CA SER A 72 0.90 2.67 -21.08
C SER A 72 0.72 4.13 -21.49
N ASP A 73 -0.37 4.77 -21.09
CA ASP A 73 -0.65 6.18 -21.39
C ASP A 73 0.39 7.13 -20.76
N VAL A 74 0.80 6.88 -19.50
CA VAL A 74 1.85 7.67 -18.83
C VAL A 74 3.20 7.47 -19.50
N ASN A 75 3.57 6.22 -19.80
CA ASN A 75 4.80 5.90 -20.49
C ASN A 75 4.86 6.50 -21.91
N GLY A 76 3.71 6.54 -22.60
CA GLY A 76 3.61 7.16 -23.93
C GLY A 76 3.77 8.69 -23.91
N ARG A 77 3.37 9.36 -22.80
CA ARG A 77 3.50 10.82 -22.65
C ARG A 77 4.90 11.27 -22.22
N HIS A 78 5.50 10.55 -21.28
CA HIS A 78 6.74 10.98 -20.62
C HIS A 78 7.95 10.15 -21.02
N GLY A 79 7.74 8.96 -21.60
CA GLY A 79 8.82 8.03 -21.93
C GLY A 79 9.71 8.56 -23.06
N GLU A 80 10.96 8.18 -23.00
CA GLU A 80 11.98 8.44 -24.02
C GLU A 80 12.57 7.12 -24.53
N VAL A 81 13.34 7.14 -25.60
CA VAL A 81 13.91 5.93 -26.20
C VAL A 81 14.74 5.11 -25.19
N ASP A 82 15.44 5.80 -24.30
CA ASP A 82 16.37 5.23 -23.32
C ASP A 82 15.83 5.29 -21.87
N TRP A 83 14.63 5.82 -21.65
CA TRP A 83 14.05 5.96 -20.31
C TRP A 83 12.55 5.66 -20.28
N MET A 84 12.13 4.88 -19.30
CA MET A 84 10.73 4.53 -19.05
C MET A 84 10.31 4.96 -17.64
N PRO A 85 9.31 5.88 -17.54
CA PRO A 85 8.85 6.40 -16.23
C PRO A 85 8.34 5.32 -15.31
N ILE A 86 7.55 4.36 -15.82
CA ILE A 86 6.89 3.33 -15.01
C ILE A 86 7.22 1.95 -15.53
N ARG A 87 7.85 1.15 -14.67
CA ARG A 87 8.11 -0.28 -14.86
C ARG A 87 7.04 -1.07 -14.13
N TYR A 88 6.06 -1.60 -14.86
CA TYR A 88 4.95 -2.37 -14.30
C TYR A 88 5.18 -3.88 -14.42
N LEU A 89 5.09 -4.60 -13.30
CA LEU A 89 5.26 -6.04 -13.25
C LEU A 89 4.07 -6.69 -12.52
N ASN A 90 3.40 -7.63 -13.20
CA ASN A 90 2.26 -8.37 -12.64
C ASN A 90 2.62 -9.78 -12.17
N LYS A 91 3.82 -9.96 -11.64
CA LYS A 91 4.32 -11.25 -11.14
C LYS A 91 4.83 -11.12 -9.70
N GLY A 92 4.74 -12.23 -8.96
CA GLY A 92 5.28 -12.32 -7.61
C GLY A 92 6.79 -12.49 -7.59
N PHE A 93 7.39 -12.08 -6.48
CA PHE A 93 8.81 -12.25 -6.17
C PHE A 93 8.96 -12.85 -4.78
N SER A 94 10.06 -13.57 -4.54
CA SER A 94 10.40 -14.05 -3.20
C SER A 94 10.70 -12.86 -2.27
N GLN A 95 10.53 -13.06 -0.97
CA GLN A 95 10.80 -12.07 0.06
C GLN A 95 12.23 -11.52 -0.02
N THR A 96 13.21 -12.40 -0.28
CA THR A 96 14.62 -12.01 -0.45
C THR A 96 14.81 -11.05 -1.64
N VAL A 97 14.13 -11.30 -2.76
CA VAL A 97 14.18 -10.42 -3.93
C VAL A 97 13.51 -9.10 -3.62
N LEU A 98 12.33 -9.12 -2.98
CA LEU A 98 11.62 -7.89 -2.58
C LEU A 98 12.45 -7.04 -1.62
N ALA A 99 13.09 -7.64 -0.61
CA ALA A 99 13.98 -6.93 0.30
C ALA A 99 15.14 -6.24 -0.46
N GLY A 100 15.72 -6.90 -1.47
CA GLY A 100 16.74 -6.31 -2.33
C GLY A 100 16.22 -5.15 -3.18
N LEU A 101 14.97 -5.24 -3.68
CA LEU A 101 14.30 -4.17 -4.42
C LEU A 101 14.00 -2.97 -3.50
N TYR A 102 13.43 -3.21 -2.33
CA TYR A 102 13.17 -2.17 -1.31
C TYR A 102 14.46 -1.43 -0.92
N ARG A 103 15.55 -2.19 -0.67
CA ARG A 103 16.86 -1.62 -0.32
C ARG A 103 17.48 -0.77 -1.44
N THR A 104 17.06 -0.98 -2.68
CA THR A 104 17.55 -0.21 -3.85
C THR A 104 16.73 1.03 -4.08
N ALA A 105 15.46 1.05 -3.65
CA ALA A 105 14.53 2.13 -3.92
C ALA A 105 14.71 3.29 -2.93
N GLN A 106 14.89 4.51 -3.46
CA GLN A 106 14.98 5.74 -2.69
C GLN A 106 13.64 6.18 -2.10
N VAL A 107 12.53 5.77 -2.71
CA VAL A 107 11.19 6.10 -2.22
C VAL A 107 10.30 4.86 -2.23
N GLY A 108 9.75 4.50 -1.07
CA GLY A 108 8.66 3.54 -0.95
C GLY A 108 7.33 4.28 -1.07
N VAL A 109 6.47 3.88 -2.00
CA VAL A 109 5.16 4.52 -2.21
C VAL A 109 4.07 3.53 -1.84
N VAL A 110 3.52 3.66 -0.64
CA VAL A 110 2.52 2.76 -0.06
C VAL A 110 1.27 3.57 0.24
N THR A 111 0.34 3.61 -0.73
CA THR A 111 -0.79 4.54 -0.72
C THR A 111 -2.14 3.83 -0.88
N PRO A 112 -2.46 2.84 0.00
CA PRO A 112 -3.76 2.21 -0.04
C PRO A 112 -4.87 3.20 0.28
N LEU A 113 -6.06 3.00 -0.33
CA LEU A 113 -7.28 3.73 0.02
C LEU A 113 -7.82 3.27 1.38
N HIS A 114 -7.57 2.01 1.72
CA HIS A 114 -7.88 1.41 3.01
C HIS A 114 -7.05 0.15 3.22
N ASP A 115 -6.39 0.03 4.38
CA ASP A 115 -5.62 -1.16 4.75
C ASP A 115 -5.50 -1.26 6.28
N GLY A 116 -5.89 -2.40 6.84
CA GLY A 116 -5.87 -2.59 8.29
C GLY A 116 -4.49 -2.57 8.94
N MET A 117 -3.45 -2.95 8.21
CA MET A 117 -2.06 -2.97 8.70
C MET A 117 -1.11 -2.38 7.66
N ASN A 118 -0.87 -3.10 6.57
CA ASN A 118 0.12 -2.89 5.51
C ASN A 118 1.56 -3.28 5.90
N LEU A 119 1.88 -4.56 5.75
CA LEU A 119 3.22 -5.07 6.02
C LEU A 119 4.28 -4.52 5.05
N VAL A 120 3.91 -4.18 3.81
CA VAL A 120 4.84 -3.63 2.80
C VAL A 120 5.52 -2.36 3.29
N ALA A 121 4.80 -1.49 4.01
CA ALA A 121 5.37 -0.29 4.62
C ALA A 121 6.46 -0.65 5.65
N LYS A 122 6.20 -1.63 6.50
CA LYS A 122 7.14 -2.12 7.51
C LYS A 122 8.35 -2.82 6.87
N GLU A 123 8.10 -3.67 5.88
CA GLU A 123 9.14 -4.37 5.10
C GLU A 123 10.07 -3.39 4.38
N TYR A 124 9.50 -2.33 3.76
CA TYR A 124 10.29 -1.29 3.11
C TYR A 124 11.25 -0.62 4.08
N VAL A 125 10.76 -0.18 5.25
CA VAL A 125 11.59 0.47 6.28
C VAL A 125 12.67 -0.47 6.80
N ALA A 126 12.31 -1.72 7.10
CA ALA A 126 13.24 -2.72 7.64
C ALA A 126 14.35 -3.10 6.65
N ALA A 127 14.08 -3.06 5.34
CA ALA A 127 15.03 -3.43 4.29
C ALA A 127 16.06 -2.33 3.98
N GLN A 128 15.86 -1.10 4.45
CA GLN A 128 16.70 0.05 4.08
C GLN A 128 18.15 -0.07 4.58
N ASN A 129 19.06 0.63 3.89
CA ASN A 129 20.44 0.78 4.35
C ASN A 129 20.54 1.90 5.39
N PRO A 130 20.95 1.64 6.64
CA PRO A 130 21.08 2.69 7.68
C PRO A 130 21.99 3.85 7.27
N ALA A 131 23.01 3.59 6.46
CA ALA A 131 23.94 4.62 6.00
C ALA A 131 23.33 5.57 4.95
N ASP A 132 22.33 5.09 4.18
CA ASP A 132 21.65 5.83 3.12
C ASP A 132 20.23 5.29 2.93
N PRO A 133 19.32 5.55 3.90
CA PRO A 133 17.95 5.03 3.82
C PRO A 133 17.12 5.81 2.81
N GLY A 134 16.13 5.14 2.22
CA GLY A 134 15.09 5.78 1.43
C GLY A 134 14.02 6.44 2.32
N VAL A 135 13.03 7.03 1.68
CA VAL A 135 11.89 7.71 2.31
C VAL A 135 10.60 6.93 2.06
N LEU A 136 9.78 6.75 3.07
CA LEU A 136 8.46 6.16 2.94
C LEU A 136 7.40 7.25 2.75
N VAL A 137 6.64 7.17 1.66
CA VAL A 137 5.39 7.91 1.45
C VAL A 137 4.25 6.93 1.77
N LEU A 138 3.48 7.23 2.82
CA LEU A 138 2.51 6.30 3.40
C LEU A 138 1.12 6.92 3.48
N SER A 139 0.11 6.15 3.07
CA SER A 139 -1.29 6.54 3.26
C SER A 139 -1.65 6.66 4.74
N LYS A 140 -2.34 7.74 5.11
CA LYS A 140 -2.97 7.91 6.44
C LYS A 140 -4.01 6.85 6.75
N PHE A 141 -4.51 6.13 5.73
CA PHE A 141 -5.54 5.10 5.86
C PHE A 141 -4.96 3.67 5.93
N ALA A 142 -3.64 3.55 6.05
CA ALA A 142 -2.97 2.31 6.42
C ALA A 142 -2.77 2.25 7.93
N GLY A 143 -3.08 1.11 8.57
CA GLY A 143 -2.86 0.94 10.01
C GLY A 143 -1.40 1.15 10.42
N ALA A 144 -0.46 0.81 9.55
CA ALA A 144 0.97 1.07 9.76
C ALA A 144 1.31 2.57 9.93
N ALA A 145 0.44 3.51 9.52
CA ALA A 145 0.67 4.95 9.70
C ALA A 145 0.70 5.36 11.17
N ASN A 146 0.02 4.62 12.05
CA ASN A 146 0.03 4.87 13.49
C ASN A 146 1.36 4.50 14.15
N GLU A 147 2.13 3.60 13.53
CA GLU A 147 3.43 3.13 14.02
C GLU A 147 4.60 3.79 13.28
N LEU A 148 4.40 4.20 12.04
CA LEU A 148 5.40 4.78 11.15
C LEU A 148 5.10 6.27 10.88
N ASP A 149 4.84 7.04 11.93
CA ASP A 149 4.44 8.44 11.90
C ASP A 149 5.52 9.39 11.32
N ALA A 150 6.78 8.98 11.36
CA ALA A 150 7.88 9.68 10.71
C ALA A 150 7.92 9.52 9.17
N ALA A 151 7.03 8.72 8.57
CA ALA A 151 6.84 8.68 7.12
C ALA A 151 6.24 10.00 6.60
N LEU A 152 6.30 10.23 5.29
CA LEU A 152 5.51 11.30 4.66
C LEU A 152 4.06 10.81 4.54
N LEU A 153 3.22 11.21 5.48
CA LEU A 153 1.82 10.79 5.54
C LEU A 153 0.95 11.56 4.55
N VAL A 154 0.25 10.85 3.66
CA VAL A 154 -0.56 11.42 2.59
C VAL A 154 -2.01 10.94 2.63
N ASN A 155 -2.92 11.74 2.08
CA ASN A 155 -4.26 11.28 1.73
C ASN A 155 -4.19 10.62 0.34
N PRO A 156 -4.52 9.33 0.18
CA PRO A 156 -4.42 8.63 -1.11
C PRO A 156 -5.48 9.08 -2.14
N ASN A 157 -6.42 9.94 -1.75
CA ASN A 157 -7.38 10.57 -2.65
C ASN A 157 -6.91 11.95 -3.15
N ASP A 158 -5.87 12.52 -2.53
CA ASP A 158 -5.25 13.78 -2.94
C ASP A 158 -4.05 13.50 -3.86
N ILE A 159 -4.31 13.47 -5.16
CA ILE A 159 -3.31 13.19 -6.19
C ILE A 159 -2.16 14.20 -6.14
N ASP A 160 -2.49 15.50 -6.02
CA ASP A 160 -1.48 16.57 -5.98
C ASP A 160 -0.66 16.51 -4.68
N GLY A 161 -1.28 16.19 -3.55
CA GLY A 161 -0.60 16.00 -2.28
C GLY A 161 0.37 14.81 -2.33
N MET A 162 -0.04 13.70 -2.94
CA MET A 162 0.83 12.55 -3.18
C MET A 162 2.00 12.90 -4.13
N ALA A 163 1.72 13.61 -5.22
CA ALA A 163 2.75 14.05 -6.18
C ALA A 163 3.83 14.90 -5.48
N ARG A 164 3.41 15.89 -4.69
CA ARG A 164 4.32 16.73 -3.89
C ARG A 164 5.12 15.92 -2.87
N ALA A 165 4.49 14.96 -2.19
CA ALA A 165 5.15 14.10 -1.22
C ALA A 165 6.24 13.22 -1.86
N ILE A 166 5.96 12.66 -3.06
CA ILE A 166 6.96 11.88 -3.82
C ILE A 166 8.13 12.78 -4.24
N ALA A 167 7.87 13.98 -4.76
CA ALA A 167 8.92 14.94 -5.12
C ALA A 167 9.78 15.36 -3.91
N THR A 168 9.14 15.63 -2.76
CA THR A 168 9.82 15.91 -1.49
C THR A 168 10.69 14.74 -1.05
N ALA A 169 10.18 13.52 -1.12
CA ALA A 169 10.94 12.30 -0.78
C ALA A 169 12.20 12.14 -1.64
N LEU A 170 12.08 12.41 -2.95
CA LEU A 170 13.19 12.32 -3.91
C LEU A 170 14.29 13.38 -3.68
N SER A 171 13.92 14.54 -3.13
CA SER A 171 14.84 15.64 -2.87
C SER A 171 15.32 15.74 -1.41
N MET A 172 14.83 14.85 -0.53
CA MET A 172 15.10 14.91 0.90
C MET A 172 16.59 14.72 1.23
N PRO A 173 17.19 15.61 2.03
CA PRO A 173 18.58 15.50 2.45
C PRO A 173 18.83 14.22 3.28
N LEU A 174 20.04 13.66 3.17
CA LEU A 174 20.41 12.42 3.87
C LEU A 174 20.21 12.50 5.39
N VAL A 175 20.50 13.64 5.99
CA VAL A 175 20.34 13.85 7.45
C VAL A 175 18.88 13.64 7.86
N GLU A 176 17.94 14.24 7.14
CA GLU A 176 16.51 14.08 7.41
C GLU A 176 16.03 12.65 7.13
N ARG A 177 16.50 12.02 6.03
CA ARG A 177 16.16 10.63 5.71
C ARG A 177 16.58 9.67 6.82
N ARG A 178 17.79 9.87 7.40
CA ARG A 178 18.28 9.10 8.53
C ARG A 178 17.44 9.31 9.79
N MET A 179 17.14 10.54 10.15
CA MET A 179 16.30 10.85 11.31
C MET A 179 14.94 10.15 11.23
N ARG A 180 14.27 10.27 10.09
CA ARG A 180 12.96 9.64 9.85
C ARG A 180 13.04 8.11 9.89
N TRP A 181 14.06 7.55 9.25
CA TRP A 181 14.26 6.11 9.23
C TRP A 181 14.57 5.56 10.62
N ASP A 182 15.43 6.21 11.39
CA ASP A 182 15.77 5.83 12.77
C ASP A 182 14.53 5.82 13.68
N ALA A 183 13.67 6.84 13.57
CA ALA A 183 12.42 6.92 14.31
C ALA A 183 11.50 5.74 13.97
N MET A 184 11.26 5.47 12.68
CA MET A 184 10.45 4.34 12.24
C MET A 184 11.03 2.99 12.64
N MET A 185 12.36 2.80 12.54
CA MET A 185 13.03 1.56 12.96
C MET A 185 12.94 1.34 14.48
N LYS A 186 12.96 2.40 15.27
CA LYS A 186 12.76 2.30 16.71
C LYS A 186 11.36 1.76 17.00
N SER A 187 10.34 2.27 16.35
CA SER A 187 8.95 1.79 16.45
C SER A 187 8.84 0.31 16.06
N LEU A 188 9.43 -0.09 14.92
CA LEU A 188 9.39 -1.48 14.46
C LEU A 188 10.11 -2.48 15.38
N ARG A 189 11.16 -2.05 16.08
CA ARG A 189 11.89 -2.91 17.04
C ARG A 189 11.11 -3.17 18.32
N VAL A 190 10.25 -2.23 18.73
CA VAL A 190 9.38 -2.37 19.90
C VAL A 190 8.10 -3.10 19.55
N GLY A 191 7.46 -2.76 18.44
CA GLY A 191 6.19 -3.34 17.99
C GLY A 191 6.37 -4.74 17.37
N THR A 192 6.94 -5.69 18.13
CA THR A 192 7.09 -7.08 17.69
C THR A 192 5.78 -7.84 17.81
N ILE A 193 5.67 -8.99 17.10
CA ILE A 193 4.49 -9.87 17.23
C ILE A 193 4.30 -10.38 18.66
N GLN A 194 5.41 -10.60 19.39
CA GLN A 194 5.38 -11.02 20.79
C GLN A 194 4.79 -9.91 21.67
N GLN A 195 5.22 -8.67 21.48
CA GLN A 195 4.68 -7.53 22.23
C GLN A 195 3.19 -7.34 21.92
N TRP A 196 2.81 -7.35 20.65
CA TRP A 196 1.41 -7.27 20.22
C TRP A 196 0.55 -8.36 20.87
N PHE A 197 1.05 -9.60 20.92
CA PHE A 197 0.33 -10.71 21.54
C PHE A 197 0.19 -10.50 23.04
N SER A 198 1.23 -10.04 23.74
CA SER A 198 1.17 -9.74 25.17
C SER A 198 0.16 -8.64 25.48
N ASP A 199 0.22 -7.53 24.72
CA ASP A 199 -0.71 -6.39 24.88
C ASP A 199 -2.17 -6.81 24.62
N PHE A 200 -2.38 -7.68 23.62
CA PHE A 200 -3.71 -8.22 23.30
C PHE A 200 -4.27 -9.09 24.43
N VAL A 201 -3.45 -9.98 24.99
CA VAL A 201 -3.86 -10.87 26.10
C VAL A 201 -4.16 -10.02 27.35
N GLU A 202 -3.30 -9.06 27.68
CA GLU A 202 -3.52 -8.14 28.81
C GLU A 202 -4.82 -7.35 28.65
N ALA A 203 -5.07 -6.77 27.48
CA ALA A 203 -6.32 -6.05 27.20
C ALA A 203 -7.56 -6.96 27.30
N LEU A 204 -7.43 -8.23 26.93
CA LEU A 204 -8.51 -9.21 27.05
C LEU A 204 -8.79 -9.56 28.52
N GLU A 205 -7.73 -9.77 29.32
CA GLU A 205 -7.83 -10.04 30.77
C GLU A 205 -8.46 -8.86 31.50
N ASP A 206 -8.03 -7.63 31.19
CA ASP A 206 -8.62 -6.40 31.76
C ASP A 206 -10.10 -6.26 31.41
N ALA A 207 -10.46 -6.51 30.14
CA ALA A 207 -11.86 -6.47 29.71
C ALA A 207 -12.70 -7.55 30.40
N HIS A 208 -12.12 -8.71 30.68
CA HIS A 208 -12.79 -9.78 31.43
C HIS A 208 -12.99 -9.38 32.91
N ALA A 209 -11.94 -8.85 33.54
CA ALA A 209 -12.01 -8.38 34.93
C ALA A 209 -13.03 -7.24 35.11
N ALA A 210 -13.08 -6.29 34.18
CA ALA A 210 -14.02 -5.16 34.18
C ALA A 210 -15.50 -5.60 34.05
N ARG A 211 -15.76 -6.81 33.59
CA ARG A 211 -17.11 -7.41 33.47
C ARG A 211 -17.53 -8.23 34.67
N ASP A 212 -16.85 -8.18 35.81
CA ASP A 212 -17.11 -8.98 37.01
C ASP A 212 -17.19 -10.50 36.73
N GLY A 213 -16.34 -10.99 35.85
CA GLY A 213 -16.30 -12.40 35.49
C GLY A 213 -17.51 -12.90 34.69
N LYS A 214 -18.38 -12.02 34.20
CA LYS A 214 -19.50 -12.42 33.34
C LYS A 214 -18.98 -12.95 32.01
N PRO A 215 -19.52 -14.07 31.49
CA PRO A 215 -19.06 -14.63 30.21
C PRO A 215 -19.23 -13.63 29.09
N ILE A 216 -18.21 -13.56 28.23
CA ILE A 216 -18.16 -12.68 27.02
C ILE A 216 -19.27 -13.05 26.02
N ILE A 217 -19.73 -14.30 26.09
CA ILE A 217 -20.87 -14.80 25.32
C ILE A 217 -22.04 -14.84 26.30
N ALA A 218 -22.98 -13.91 26.16
CA ALA A 218 -24.28 -14.08 26.80
C ALA A 218 -24.85 -15.44 26.37
N ALA A 219 -25.29 -16.25 27.31
CA ALA A 219 -26.00 -17.47 27.00
C ALA A 219 -27.07 -17.13 25.97
N ALA A 220 -27.13 -17.92 24.91
CA ALA A 220 -27.95 -17.69 23.71
C ALA A 220 -29.46 -17.88 24.05
N ASP A 221 -30.03 -16.96 24.82
CA ASP A 221 -31.47 -16.96 25.14
C ASP A 221 -32.18 -15.67 24.67
N ASP A 222 -31.45 -14.69 24.12
CA ASP A 222 -32.04 -13.57 23.43
C ASP A 222 -31.43 -13.44 22.03
N THR A 223 -31.56 -14.47 21.22
CA THR A 223 -31.43 -14.31 19.77
C THR A 223 -32.63 -13.46 19.33
N PRO A 224 -32.44 -12.24 18.81
CA PRO A 224 -33.47 -11.65 17.99
C PRO A 224 -33.63 -12.59 16.81
N VAL A 225 -34.72 -13.35 16.83
CA VAL A 225 -35.18 -14.11 15.68
C VAL A 225 -35.44 -13.08 14.58
N TRP A 226 -34.46 -12.87 13.72
CA TRP A 226 -34.69 -12.11 12.50
C TRP A 226 -35.76 -12.87 11.74
N PRO A 227 -36.94 -12.29 11.51
CA PRO A 227 -37.98 -13.00 10.81
C PRO A 227 -37.52 -13.18 9.35
N LEU A 228 -37.01 -14.36 9.05
CA LEU A 228 -37.02 -14.86 7.67
C LEU A 228 -38.49 -15.00 7.30
N GLN A 229 -39.11 -13.94 6.84
CA GLN A 229 -40.38 -14.05 6.12
C GLN A 229 -40.08 -14.80 4.82
N ALA A 230 -40.26 -16.11 4.88
CA ALA A 230 -40.46 -16.93 3.70
C ALA A 230 -41.79 -16.51 3.08
N SER A 231 -41.77 -15.54 2.20
CA SER A 231 -42.85 -15.31 1.25
C SER A 231 -42.65 -16.28 0.11
N ALA A 232 -43.10 -17.50 0.32
CA ALA A 232 -43.40 -18.42 -0.79
C ALA A 232 -44.83 -18.14 -1.28
N ALA A 233 -44.96 -17.31 -2.30
CA ALA A 233 -46.11 -17.31 -3.19
C ALA A 233 -45.77 -16.50 -4.46
N GLY A 234 -45.57 -17.24 -5.56
CA GLY A 234 -46.02 -16.93 -6.89
C GLY A 234 -45.50 -15.65 -7.57
N ALA A 235 -44.53 -15.81 -8.45
CA ALA A 235 -44.58 -15.23 -9.81
C ALA A 235 -43.46 -15.83 -10.66
N ALA A 236 -43.80 -16.79 -11.47
CA ALA A 236 -43.01 -17.17 -12.63
C ALA A 236 -43.01 -15.99 -13.61
N ALA A 237 -41.86 -15.29 -13.72
CA ALA A 237 -41.63 -14.35 -14.79
C ALA A 237 -40.50 -14.88 -15.66
N SER A 238 -40.90 -15.33 -16.84
CA SER A 238 -40.08 -15.76 -17.96
C SER A 238 -39.13 -14.62 -18.40
N TRP A 239 -37.83 -14.82 -18.27
CA TRP A 239 -36.84 -14.02 -19.00
C TRP A 239 -36.56 -14.70 -20.33
N ARG A 240 -37.09 -14.13 -21.42
CA ARG A 240 -36.64 -14.44 -22.78
C ARG A 240 -35.47 -13.52 -23.11
N VAL A 241 -34.39 -14.17 -23.52
CA VAL A 241 -33.23 -13.55 -24.15
C VAL A 241 -33.64 -13.12 -25.58
N HIS A 242 -33.30 -11.88 -25.90
CA HIS A 242 -33.02 -11.45 -27.25
C HIS A 242 -31.67 -10.77 -27.29
#